data_8ee8a3c0e9942927d3a1a46ee17a2ca3
#
_entry.id   8ee8a3c0e9942927d3a1a46ee17a2ca3
#
_cell.length_a   1.000
_cell.length_b   1.000
_cell.length_c   1.000
_cell.angle_alpha   90.00
_cell.angle_beta   90.00
_cell.angle_gamma   90.00
#
_symmetry.space_group_name_H-M   'P 1'
#
loop_
_entity.id
_entity.type
_entity.pdbx_description
1 polymer ?
#
loop_
_entity_poly.entity_id
_entity_poly.type
_entity_poly.pdbx_seq_one_letter_code
_entity_poly.pdbx_strand_id
1 'polypeptide(L)'
;MHHTLKPRNLAILATATTAGLLLSGCGGGTSASSSGAKAYTLTINDDNHIVQQELKTLSTGACKTQDAALPLKIQTLPISNVDQKVQLLAGQDALPVQFAAGGTPQLTKTLDKAGQVLDLEKTLKDLGVWDDIQPAAVKTVQNLYGKFNVMPYQFNIEGIWYNKKLLAAHHIAVPTTYDELVAAAAKLKGAGVTPFSAAGKEGWPLTRLISGYLYRELGPDALQAVADGKAKLTDPEYVKAAQAIADLGKAGYFGKGVGSIDYDTGVQQFLTGKAAMFYMGSWELGDFNDKTKNKIGADNVGFMPFPTVSGGKGSADQIPANVGLPVAVSAKAYNAKVGDWLSCTAKNYGAGSLKDQGTISGFKPKGDTGTLPPLTQQVQDTISKTTTSTLWFEALFNTKATETSQTNAAPLVNGSLSAKDFMQKIQTDLDNG
;
A
#
# COMPACT_ATOMS: atom_id res chain seq x y z
N MET A 1 59.80 35.29 2.62
CA MET A 1 60.83 34.58 1.81
C MET A 1 60.10 34.00 0.61
N HIS A 2 60.39 34.56 -0.55
CA HIS A 2 59.87 34.15 -1.85
C HIS A 2 60.62 32.88 -2.32
N HIS A 3 59.91 31.93 -2.91
CA HIS A 3 60.46 31.07 -3.95
C HIS A 3 59.41 30.75 -4.98
N THR A 4 59.60 31.41 -6.11
CA THR A 4 58.98 31.16 -7.42
C THR A 4 59.72 30.00 -8.10
N LEU A 5 58.98 29.07 -8.71
CA LEU A 5 59.52 28.12 -9.71
C LEU A 5 58.66 28.11 -10.94
N LYS A 6 59.36 28.29 -12.07
CA LYS A 6 58.89 28.44 -13.45
C LYS A 6 58.45 27.11 -14.08
N PRO A 7 57.60 27.14 -15.15
CA PRO A 7 57.19 25.95 -15.88
C PRO A 7 58.20 25.46 -16.90
N ARG A 8 58.28 24.14 -17.06
CA ARG A 8 59.06 23.48 -18.13
C ARG A 8 58.09 22.96 -19.21
N ASN A 9 58.24 23.53 -20.40
CA ASN A 9 57.64 23.02 -21.63
C ASN A 9 58.31 21.70 -22.04
N LEU A 10 57.50 20.70 -22.39
CA LEU A 10 57.95 19.53 -23.15
C LEU A 10 57.04 19.37 -24.36
N ALA A 11 57.64 19.55 -25.54
CA ALA A 11 57.06 19.24 -26.83
C ALA A 11 57.14 17.74 -27.07
N ILE A 12 56.05 17.12 -27.52
CA ILE A 12 56.09 15.74 -28.06
C ILE A 12 55.50 15.73 -29.47
N LEU A 13 56.28 15.15 -30.34
CA LEU A 13 56.09 14.94 -31.78
C LEU A 13 54.78 14.16 -32.08
N ALA A 14 54.13 14.61 -33.15
CA ALA A 14 53.10 13.86 -33.86
C ALA A 14 53.75 12.86 -34.82
N THR A 15 53.34 11.59 -34.68
CA THR A 15 53.54 10.58 -35.75
C THR A 15 52.16 10.15 -36.24
N ALA A 16 51.84 10.54 -37.47
CA ALA A 16 50.71 10.08 -38.23
C ALA A 16 51.01 8.70 -38.84
N THR A 17 50.15 7.73 -38.57
CA THR A 17 50.10 6.48 -39.29
C THR A 17 48.72 6.30 -39.90
N THR A 18 48.64 6.48 -41.19
CA THR A 18 47.52 6.15 -42.08
C THR A 18 47.45 4.63 -42.25
N ALA A 19 46.31 4.02 -41.93
CA ALA A 19 46.01 2.65 -42.33
C ALA A 19 44.56 2.58 -42.86
N GLY A 20 44.44 2.02 -44.02
CA GLY A 20 43.35 2.14 -44.97
C GLY A 20 42.02 1.55 -44.57
N LEU A 21 40.99 2.14 -45.13
CA LEU A 21 39.63 1.63 -45.21
C LEU A 21 39.56 0.39 -46.12
N LEU A 22 39.07 -0.72 -45.57
CA LEU A 22 38.41 -1.77 -46.34
C LEU A 22 36.94 -1.81 -45.94
N LEU A 23 36.10 -1.21 -46.79
CA LEU A 23 34.65 -1.46 -46.78
C LEU A 23 34.45 -2.88 -47.37
N SER A 24 34.01 -3.79 -46.51
CA SER A 24 33.30 -4.99 -46.95
C SER A 24 31.87 -4.90 -46.41
N GLY A 25 30.97 -4.48 -47.27
CA GLY A 25 29.54 -4.61 -47.08
C GLY A 25 29.15 -6.08 -47.04
N CYS A 26 28.59 -6.51 -45.90
CA CYS A 26 27.69 -7.66 -45.84
C CYS A 26 26.38 -7.20 -45.20
N GLY A 27 25.40 -6.99 -46.05
CA GLY A 27 23.99 -6.89 -45.62
C GLY A 27 23.57 -8.22 -45.00
N GLY A 28 23.57 -8.27 -43.68
CA GLY A 28 22.93 -9.29 -42.90
C GLY A 28 21.96 -8.56 -41.98
N GLY A 29 20.67 -8.62 -42.30
CA GLY A 29 19.62 -8.23 -41.38
C GLY A 29 19.73 -9.06 -40.11
N THR A 30 20.45 -8.54 -39.11
CA THR A 30 20.32 -9.04 -37.75
C THR A 30 18.94 -8.65 -37.25
N SER A 31 17.99 -9.58 -37.42
CA SER A 31 16.84 -9.62 -36.55
C SER A 31 17.38 -9.46 -35.13
N ALA A 32 17.10 -8.34 -34.50
CA ALA A 32 17.35 -8.18 -33.08
C ALA A 32 16.53 -9.30 -32.40
N SER A 33 17.18 -10.44 -32.15
CA SER A 33 16.66 -11.44 -31.27
C SER A 33 16.51 -10.74 -29.91
N SER A 34 15.29 -10.43 -29.54
CA SER A 34 14.95 -10.05 -28.18
C SER A 34 15.49 -11.14 -27.27
N SER A 35 16.68 -10.93 -26.70
CA SER A 35 17.21 -11.83 -25.66
C SER A 35 16.30 -11.66 -24.48
N GLY A 36 15.22 -12.45 -24.42
CA GLY A 36 14.25 -12.46 -23.32
C GLY A 36 14.97 -12.62 -21.99
N ALA A 37 14.31 -12.21 -20.93
CA ALA A 37 14.85 -12.29 -19.57
C ALA A 37 15.47 -13.68 -19.33
N LYS A 38 16.69 -13.71 -18.78
CA LYS A 38 17.41 -14.96 -18.42
C LYS A 38 17.08 -15.45 -17.03
N ALA A 39 16.37 -14.67 -16.22
CA ALA A 39 15.88 -14.97 -14.89
C ALA A 39 14.60 -14.18 -14.65
N TYR A 40 13.71 -14.71 -13.81
CA TYR A 40 12.55 -14.01 -13.29
C TYR A 40 13.00 -13.09 -12.15
N THR A 41 13.38 -11.88 -12.51
CA THR A 41 13.96 -10.92 -11.57
C THR A 41 12.87 -10.09 -10.90
N LEU A 42 12.93 -9.98 -9.58
CA LEU A 42 12.07 -9.10 -8.77
C LEU A 42 12.94 -8.13 -7.97
N THR A 43 12.70 -6.83 -8.11
CA THR A 43 13.26 -5.80 -7.21
C THR A 43 12.15 -5.25 -6.33
N ILE A 44 12.28 -5.43 -5.01
CA ILE A 44 11.26 -5.10 -4.03
C ILE A 44 11.90 -4.57 -2.75
N ASN A 45 11.13 -3.89 -1.92
CA ASN A 45 11.58 -3.43 -0.60
C ASN A 45 11.81 -4.60 0.36
N ASP A 46 12.78 -4.43 1.26
CA ASP A 46 13.26 -5.48 2.18
C ASP A 46 12.22 -5.85 3.25
N ASP A 47 11.37 -4.93 3.68
CA ASP A 47 10.28 -5.16 4.63
C ASP A 47 9.07 -5.93 4.03
N ASN A 48 9.01 -6.12 2.71
CA ASN A 48 7.97 -6.95 2.07
C ASN A 48 8.30 -8.45 2.11
N HIS A 49 8.53 -8.97 3.32
CA HIS A 49 8.94 -10.37 3.54
C HIS A 49 7.91 -11.38 3.04
N ILE A 50 6.63 -11.08 3.16
CA ILE A 50 5.52 -11.96 2.79
C ILE A 50 5.61 -12.33 1.30
N VAL A 51 5.72 -11.32 0.43
CA VAL A 51 5.82 -11.55 -1.02
C VAL A 51 7.07 -12.33 -1.37
N GLN A 52 8.19 -12.00 -0.73
CA GLN A 52 9.46 -12.68 -0.97
C GLN A 52 9.40 -14.16 -0.59
N GLN A 53 8.85 -14.47 0.59
CA GLN A 53 8.76 -15.86 1.09
C GLN A 53 7.80 -16.66 0.23
N GLU A 54 6.61 -16.13 -0.07
CA GLU A 54 5.62 -16.84 -0.85
C GLU A 54 6.11 -17.14 -2.28
N LEU A 55 6.74 -16.19 -2.97
CA LEU A 55 7.31 -16.45 -4.29
C LEU A 55 8.44 -17.49 -4.25
N LYS A 56 9.25 -17.54 -3.18
CA LYS A 56 10.25 -18.61 -2.96
C LYS A 56 9.59 -19.96 -2.73
N THR A 57 8.52 -20.02 -1.93
CA THR A 57 7.74 -21.26 -1.72
C THR A 57 7.15 -21.76 -3.04
N LEU A 58 6.55 -20.87 -3.83
CA LEU A 58 6.04 -21.21 -5.15
C LEU A 58 7.14 -21.71 -6.09
N SER A 59 8.32 -21.08 -6.08
CA SER A 59 9.45 -21.44 -6.98
C SER A 59 9.94 -22.88 -6.73
N THR A 60 9.89 -23.35 -5.51
CA THR A 60 10.30 -24.73 -5.15
C THR A 60 9.13 -25.73 -5.14
N GLY A 61 7.90 -25.22 -5.13
CA GLY A 61 6.65 -25.98 -5.06
C GLY A 61 5.85 -25.97 -6.36
N ALA A 62 4.71 -25.30 -6.34
CA ALA A 62 3.73 -25.29 -7.43
C ALA A 62 4.29 -24.74 -8.75
N CYS A 63 5.21 -23.76 -8.71
CA CYS A 63 5.80 -23.12 -9.88
C CYS A 63 7.24 -23.62 -10.20
N LYS A 64 7.65 -24.78 -9.69
CA LYS A 64 9.02 -25.26 -9.88
C LYS A 64 9.40 -25.49 -11.36
N THR A 65 8.43 -25.81 -12.20
CA THR A 65 8.66 -25.96 -13.66
C THR A 65 8.98 -24.63 -14.30
N GLN A 66 8.29 -23.56 -13.88
CA GLN A 66 8.53 -22.19 -14.33
C GLN A 66 9.89 -21.69 -13.83
N ASP A 67 10.22 -22.00 -12.56
CA ASP A 67 11.52 -21.66 -11.99
C ASP A 67 12.67 -22.35 -12.71
N ALA A 68 12.53 -23.65 -13.04
CA ALA A 68 13.52 -24.36 -13.84
C ALA A 68 13.74 -23.75 -15.24
N ALA A 69 12.68 -23.22 -15.86
CA ALA A 69 12.73 -22.59 -17.17
C ALA A 69 13.22 -21.11 -17.13
N LEU A 70 12.95 -20.40 -16.03
CA LEU A 70 13.30 -18.99 -15.79
C LEU A 70 13.48 -18.76 -14.28
N PRO A 71 14.70 -18.96 -13.73
CA PRO A 71 14.94 -18.95 -12.29
C PRO A 71 14.60 -17.64 -11.60
N LEU A 72 13.89 -17.73 -10.46
CA LEU A 72 13.54 -16.60 -9.62
C LEU A 72 14.80 -15.97 -8.99
N LYS A 73 14.93 -14.65 -9.11
CA LYS A 73 15.96 -13.85 -8.44
C LYS A 73 15.34 -12.63 -7.80
N ILE A 74 15.43 -12.55 -6.48
CA ILE A 74 14.89 -11.44 -5.70
C ILE A 74 16.05 -10.53 -5.26
N GLN A 75 15.94 -9.25 -5.56
CA GLN A 75 16.77 -8.18 -5.02
C GLN A 75 15.93 -7.32 -4.10
N THR A 76 16.41 -7.14 -2.87
CA THR A 76 15.75 -6.30 -1.87
C THR A 76 16.51 -5.01 -1.65
N LEU A 77 15.79 -3.95 -1.29
CA LEU A 77 16.31 -2.62 -1.02
C LEU A 77 15.53 -2.01 0.15
N PRO A 78 16.16 -1.14 0.97
CA PRO A 78 15.41 -0.31 1.90
C PRO A 78 14.29 0.46 1.19
N ILE A 79 13.12 0.54 1.79
CA ILE A 79 11.92 1.16 1.17
C ILE A 79 12.20 2.58 0.66
N SER A 80 13.01 3.36 1.39
CA SER A 80 13.41 4.72 1.01
C SER A 80 14.20 4.80 -0.31
N ASN A 81 14.81 3.69 -0.75
CA ASN A 81 15.68 3.65 -1.92
C ASN A 81 15.01 3.01 -3.15
N VAL A 82 13.83 2.40 -2.97
CA VAL A 82 13.16 1.62 -4.02
C VAL A 82 12.78 2.51 -5.20
N ASP A 83 12.08 3.60 -4.96
CA ASP A 83 11.57 4.48 -6.02
C ASP A 83 12.71 5.09 -6.84
N GLN A 84 13.78 5.55 -6.17
CA GLN A 84 14.97 6.07 -6.85
C GLN A 84 15.65 4.99 -7.71
N LYS A 85 15.76 3.77 -7.19
CA LYS A 85 16.35 2.65 -7.93
C LYS A 85 15.51 2.27 -9.15
N VAL A 86 14.20 2.20 -9.01
CA VAL A 86 13.27 1.90 -10.11
C VAL A 86 13.37 2.99 -11.20
N GLN A 87 13.37 4.27 -10.82
CA GLN A 87 13.54 5.39 -11.76
C GLN A 87 14.87 5.31 -12.52
N LEU A 88 15.98 5.02 -11.81
CA LEU A 88 17.29 4.86 -12.43
C LEU A 88 17.29 3.73 -13.47
N LEU A 89 16.75 2.57 -13.11
CA LEU A 89 16.68 1.41 -13.99
C LEU A 89 15.75 1.67 -15.19
N ALA A 90 14.63 2.38 -14.96
CA ALA A 90 13.73 2.78 -16.04
C ALA A 90 14.41 3.73 -17.03
N GLY A 91 15.18 4.71 -16.54
CA GLY A 91 15.96 5.63 -17.38
C GLY A 91 17.08 4.93 -18.18
N GLN A 92 17.56 3.79 -17.71
CA GLN A 92 18.56 2.96 -18.39
C GLN A 92 17.92 1.86 -19.27
N ASP A 93 16.60 1.81 -19.38
CA ASP A 93 15.84 0.76 -20.08
C ASP A 93 16.20 -0.67 -19.57
N ALA A 94 16.46 -0.78 -18.26
CA ALA A 94 16.98 -1.96 -17.57
C ALA A 94 16.06 -2.39 -16.38
N LEU A 95 14.76 -2.12 -16.47
CA LEU A 95 13.81 -2.59 -15.46
C LEU A 95 13.85 -4.13 -15.34
N PRO A 96 13.82 -4.68 -14.10
CA PRO A 96 13.69 -6.12 -13.90
C PRO A 96 12.32 -6.61 -14.39
N VAL A 97 12.11 -7.92 -14.43
CA VAL A 97 10.80 -8.51 -14.82
C VAL A 97 9.70 -7.97 -13.96
N GLN A 98 9.90 -7.98 -12.65
CA GLN A 98 9.01 -7.37 -11.69
C GLN A 98 9.74 -6.34 -10.83
N PHE A 99 9.04 -5.27 -10.47
CA PHE A 99 9.58 -4.21 -9.62
C PHE A 99 8.49 -3.57 -8.76
N ALA A 100 8.87 -3.10 -7.58
CA ALA A 100 7.96 -2.38 -6.70
C ALA A 100 7.35 -1.19 -7.43
N ALA A 101 6.04 -1.05 -7.31
CA ALA A 101 5.26 -0.03 -8.04
C ALA A 101 5.37 1.38 -7.45
N GLY A 102 6.20 1.53 -6.40
CA GLY A 102 6.45 2.80 -5.72
C GLY A 102 5.61 2.98 -4.46
N GLY A 103 6.04 3.90 -3.61
CA GLY A 103 5.32 4.30 -2.40
C GLY A 103 4.03 5.06 -2.70
N THR A 104 3.92 5.65 -3.90
CA THR A 104 2.72 6.30 -4.42
C THR A 104 2.42 5.81 -5.85
N PRO A 105 1.16 5.85 -6.31
CA PRO A 105 0.80 5.46 -7.67
C PRO A 105 1.48 6.26 -8.79
N GLN A 106 1.99 7.45 -8.48
CA GLN A 106 2.53 8.40 -9.47
C GLN A 106 3.72 7.82 -10.24
N LEU A 107 4.65 7.12 -9.58
CA LEU A 107 5.81 6.51 -10.25
C LEU A 107 5.33 5.53 -11.33
N THR A 108 4.49 4.58 -10.97
CA THR A 108 3.98 3.58 -11.91
C THR A 108 3.14 4.21 -13.03
N LYS A 109 2.31 5.22 -12.73
CA LYS A 109 1.57 5.98 -13.76
C LYS A 109 2.51 6.63 -14.78
N THR A 110 3.64 7.19 -14.32
CA THR A 110 4.64 7.81 -15.19
C THR A 110 5.32 6.77 -16.09
N LEU A 111 5.76 5.65 -15.51
CA LEU A 111 6.37 4.54 -16.26
C LEU A 111 5.39 3.91 -17.27
N ASP A 112 4.12 3.82 -16.88
CA ASP A 112 3.06 3.31 -17.75
C ASP A 112 2.80 4.22 -18.96
N LYS A 113 2.73 5.53 -18.75
CA LYS A 113 2.64 6.51 -19.85
C LYS A 113 3.84 6.43 -20.80
N ALA A 114 5.02 6.05 -20.29
CA ALA A 114 6.22 5.81 -21.09
C ALA A 114 6.24 4.42 -21.77
N GLY A 115 5.20 3.61 -21.63
CA GLY A 115 5.11 2.26 -22.23
C GLY A 115 6.02 1.21 -21.58
N GLN A 116 6.54 1.48 -20.36
CA GLN A 116 7.49 0.60 -19.67
C GLN A 116 6.81 -0.44 -18.78
N VAL A 117 5.51 -0.26 -18.48
CA VAL A 117 4.71 -1.17 -17.65
C VAL A 117 3.83 -2.04 -18.53
N LEU A 118 3.78 -3.33 -18.20
CA LEU A 118 2.95 -4.32 -18.90
C LEU A 118 1.47 -4.07 -18.60
N ASP A 119 0.63 -4.15 -19.64
CA ASP A 119 -0.82 -4.22 -19.47
C ASP A 119 -1.19 -5.59 -18.88
N LEU A 120 -1.33 -5.63 -17.56
CA LEU A 120 -1.61 -6.87 -16.85
C LEU A 120 -3.05 -7.35 -17.06
N GLU A 121 -4.01 -6.45 -17.25
CA GLU A 121 -5.40 -6.86 -17.53
C GLU A 121 -5.46 -7.66 -18.83
N LYS A 122 -4.92 -7.09 -19.91
CA LYS A 122 -4.85 -7.78 -21.19
C LYS A 122 -4.07 -9.08 -21.08
N THR A 123 -2.88 -9.03 -20.46
CA THR A 123 -1.99 -10.18 -20.35
C THR A 123 -2.62 -11.34 -19.57
N LEU A 124 -3.24 -11.09 -18.41
CA LEU A 124 -3.86 -12.14 -17.60
C LEU A 124 -5.11 -12.72 -18.26
N LYS A 125 -5.85 -11.90 -19.06
CA LYS A 125 -6.95 -12.39 -19.90
C LYS A 125 -6.42 -13.32 -21.00
N ASP A 126 -5.38 -12.93 -21.71
CA ASP A 126 -4.75 -13.75 -22.75
C ASP A 126 -4.18 -15.06 -22.19
N LEU A 127 -3.69 -15.06 -20.97
CA LEU A 127 -3.21 -16.24 -20.24
C LEU A 127 -4.35 -17.11 -19.63
N GLY A 128 -5.60 -16.65 -19.68
CA GLY A 128 -6.76 -17.35 -19.13
C GLY A 128 -6.78 -17.43 -17.60
N VAL A 129 -6.16 -16.46 -16.91
CA VAL A 129 -6.07 -16.41 -15.43
C VAL A 129 -6.63 -15.11 -14.82
N TRP A 130 -7.32 -14.30 -15.63
CA TRP A 130 -7.96 -13.09 -15.13
C TRP A 130 -8.98 -13.35 -14.03
N ASP A 131 -9.73 -14.43 -14.16
CA ASP A 131 -10.75 -14.83 -13.18
C ASP A 131 -10.15 -15.34 -11.86
N ASP A 132 -8.84 -15.48 -11.75
CA ASP A 132 -8.13 -15.80 -10.51
C ASP A 132 -7.87 -14.55 -9.65
N ILE A 133 -8.15 -13.35 -10.17
CA ILE A 133 -8.03 -12.10 -9.41
C ILE A 133 -9.36 -11.79 -8.71
N GLN A 134 -9.30 -11.30 -7.48
CA GLN A 134 -10.47 -10.86 -6.72
C GLN A 134 -11.05 -9.57 -7.32
N PRO A 135 -12.37 -9.46 -7.57
CA PRO A 135 -12.97 -8.26 -8.14
C PRO A 135 -12.70 -6.98 -7.34
N ALA A 136 -12.69 -7.07 -6.01
CA ALA A 136 -12.34 -5.94 -5.13
C ALA A 136 -10.90 -5.46 -5.36
N ALA A 137 -9.95 -6.38 -5.55
CA ALA A 137 -8.56 -6.04 -5.84
C ALA A 137 -8.42 -5.38 -7.23
N VAL A 138 -9.14 -5.90 -8.23
CA VAL A 138 -9.20 -5.28 -9.57
C VAL A 138 -9.65 -3.83 -9.45
N LYS A 139 -10.78 -3.60 -8.76
CA LYS A 139 -11.34 -2.25 -8.60
C LYS A 139 -10.40 -1.32 -7.84
N THR A 140 -9.76 -1.80 -6.78
CA THR A 140 -8.79 -1.00 -6.00
C THR A 140 -7.59 -0.60 -6.87
N VAL A 141 -7.01 -1.53 -7.62
CA VAL A 141 -5.90 -1.23 -8.54
C VAL A 141 -6.32 -0.23 -9.61
N GLN A 142 -7.49 -0.42 -10.23
CA GLN A 142 -7.99 0.52 -11.25
C GLN A 142 -8.25 1.92 -10.66
N ASN A 143 -8.77 2.02 -9.45
CA ASN A 143 -8.97 3.31 -8.78
C ASN A 143 -7.63 4.02 -8.49
N LEU A 144 -6.59 3.26 -8.10
CA LEU A 144 -5.27 3.83 -7.79
C LEU A 144 -4.48 4.21 -9.04
N TYR A 145 -4.45 3.33 -10.04
CA TYR A 145 -3.53 3.44 -11.18
C TYR A 145 -4.22 3.84 -12.49
N GLY A 146 -5.56 3.89 -12.51
CA GLY A 146 -6.36 4.16 -13.73
C GLY A 146 -6.62 2.91 -14.58
N LYS A 147 -5.82 1.86 -14.39
CA LYS A 147 -5.97 0.54 -15.05
C LYS A 147 -5.33 -0.56 -14.19
N PHE A 148 -5.55 -1.82 -14.54
CA PHE A 148 -4.95 -2.96 -13.83
C PHE A 148 -3.54 -3.24 -14.39
N ASN A 149 -2.51 -2.65 -13.78
CA ASN A 149 -1.11 -2.69 -14.23
C ASN A 149 -0.11 -3.09 -13.13
N VAL A 150 -0.60 -3.55 -11.97
CA VAL A 150 0.21 -4.07 -10.87
C VAL A 150 -0.36 -5.38 -10.34
N MET A 151 0.51 -6.26 -9.86
CA MET A 151 0.14 -7.53 -9.22
C MET A 151 -0.24 -7.26 -7.76
N PRO A 152 -1.46 -7.65 -7.33
CA PRO A 152 -1.96 -7.41 -5.98
C PRO A 152 -1.54 -8.55 -5.04
N TYR A 153 -0.25 -8.67 -4.77
CA TYR A 153 0.30 -9.72 -3.89
C TYR A 153 -0.22 -9.65 -2.45
N GLN A 154 -0.69 -8.51 -2.02
CA GLN A 154 -1.44 -8.31 -0.79
C GLN A 154 -2.76 -7.62 -1.12
N PHE A 155 -3.77 -7.86 -0.31
CA PHE A 155 -5.02 -7.13 -0.37
C PHE A 155 -5.54 -6.92 1.04
N ASN A 156 -5.63 -5.68 1.45
CA ASN A 156 -5.99 -5.33 2.82
C ASN A 156 -7.25 -4.48 2.81
N ILE A 157 -8.11 -4.73 3.79
CA ILE A 157 -9.22 -3.84 4.16
C ILE A 157 -8.88 -3.10 5.45
N GLU A 158 -9.41 -1.89 5.60
CA GLU A 158 -9.19 -1.05 6.75
C GLU A 158 -10.50 -0.77 7.49
N GLY A 159 -10.41 -0.68 8.80
CA GLY A 159 -11.54 -0.38 9.66
C GLY A 159 -11.14 -0.32 11.12
N ILE A 160 -12.12 -0.39 12.00
CA ILE A 160 -11.89 -0.33 13.44
C ILE A 160 -11.87 -1.76 14.00
N TRP A 161 -10.71 -2.15 14.51
CA TRP A 161 -10.54 -3.35 15.32
C TRP A 161 -10.91 -3.00 16.76
N TYR A 162 -11.62 -3.91 17.46
CA TYR A 162 -12.06 -3.64 18.82
C TYR A 162 -11.90 -4.84 19.74
N ASN A 163 -11.68 -4.57 21.01
CA ASN A 163 -11.60 -5.57 22.05
C ASN A 163 -13.01 -5.93 22.56
N LYS A 164 -13.51 -7.10 22.14
CA LYS A 164 -14.85 -7.60 22.50
C LYS A 164 -15.06 -7.65 24.02
N LYS A 165 -14.02 -8.05 24.78
CA LYS A 165 -14.10 -8.13 26.25
C LYS A 165 -14.29 -6.76 26.89
N LEU A 166 -13.54 -5.75 26.43
CA LEU A 166 -13.67 -4.39 26.97
C LEU A 166 -15.03 -3.79 26.65
N LEU A 167 -15.52 -3.94 25.41
CA LEU A 167 -16.85 -3.45 25.06
C LEU A 167 -17.92 -4.14 25.90
N ALA A 168 -17.87 -5.47 26.03
CA ALA A 168 -18.83 -6.24 26.82
C ALA A 168 -18.77 -5.86 28.31
N ALA A 169 -17.57 -5.74 28.91
CA ALA A 169 -17.40 -5.37 30.32
C ALA A 169 -17.99 -4.00 30.65
N HIS A 170 -18.04 -3.10 29.67
CA HIS A 170 -18.63 -1.79 29.81
C HIS A 170 -20.03 -1.67 29.22
N HIS A 171 -20.70 -2.78 28.88
CA HIS A 171 -22.03 -2.82 28.26
C HIS A 171 -22.13 -1.87 27.05
N ILE A 172 -21.14 -1.94 26.14
CA ILE A 172 -21.09 -1.17 24.90
C ILE A 172 -21.40 -2.12 23.75
N ALA A 173 -22.47 -1.84 23.02
CA ALA A 173 -22.73 -2.50 21.73
C ALA A 173 -21.69 -2.04 20.70
N VAL A 174 -21.43 -2.88 19.69
CA VAL A 174 -20.55 -2.50 18.57
C VAL A 174 -21.17 -1.31 17.84
N PRO A 175 -20.49 -0.15 17.77
CA PRO A 175 -21.02 1.04 17.13
C PRO A 175 -21.29 0.84 15.65
N THR A 176 -22.43 1.29 15.16
CA THR A 176 -22.83 1.28 13.76
C THR A 176 -22.92 2.67 13.16
N THR A 177 -23.04 3.68 14.02
CA THR A 177 -23.02 5.11 13.66
C THR A 177 -21.85 5.84 14.34
N TYR A 178 -21.43 6.95 13.76
CA TYR A 178 -20.35 7.78 14.32
C TYR A 178 -20.73 8.33 15.70
N ASP A 179 -21.98 8.69 15.91
CA ASP A 179 -22.47 9.17 17.21
C ASP A 179 -22.38 8.06 18.29
N GLU A 180 -22.71 6.81 17.92
CA GLU A 180 -22.52 5.65 18.81
C GLU A 180 -21.04 5.40 19.09
N LEU A 181 -20.13 5.60 18.11
CA LEU A 181 -18.69 5.49 18.30
C LEU A 181 -18.18 6.52 19.31
N VAL A 182 -18.62 7.77 19.19
CA VAL A 182 -18.29 8.85 20.13
C VAL A 182 -18.83 8.54 21.54
N ALA A 183 -20.07 8.06 21.65
CA ALA A 183 -20.67 7.66 22.92
C ALA A 183 -19.92 6.49 23.58
N ALA A 184 -19.53 5.48 22.78
CA ALA A 184 -18.70 4.36 23.23
C ALA A 184 -17.34 4.85 23.76
N ALA A 185 -16.68 5.74 23.03
CA ALA A 185 -15.41 6.33 23.43
C ALA A 185 -15.52 7.14 24.73
N ALA A 186 -16.60 7.93 24.89
CA ALA A 186 -16.87 8.66 26.11
C ALA A 186 -17.05 7.73 27.33
N LYS A 187 -17.80 6.64 27.14
CA LYS A 187 -18.04 5.63 28.20
C LYS A 187 -16.77 4.91 28.62
N LEU A 188 -15.94 4.49 27.65
CA LEU A 188 -14.64 3.87 27.89
C LEU A 188 -13.72 4.81 28.66
N LYS A 189 -13.59 6.06 28.21
CA LYS A 189 -12.77 7.06 28.89
C LYS A 189 -13.25 7.32 30.31
N GLY A 190 -14.56 7.43 30.54
CA GLY A 190 -15.15 7.58 31.86
C GLY A 190 -14.84 6.41 32.80
N ALA A 191 -14.62 5.22 32.25
CA ALA A 191 -14.21 4.02 32.98
C ALA A 191 -12.67 3.88 33.11
N GLY A 192 -11.89 4.88 32.69
CA GLY A 192 -10.43 4.87 32.76
C GLY A 192 -9.73 4.04 31.66
N VAL A 193 -10.48 3.59 30.63
CA VAL A 193 -9.93 2.85 29.49
C VAL A 193 -9.62 3.83 28.36
N THR A 194 -8.45 3.72 27.73
CA THR A 194 -8.13 4.47 26.52
C THR A 194 -9.03 4.01 25.38
N PRO A 195 -9.88 4.89 24.80
CA PRO A 195 -10.81 4.47 23.75
C PRO A 195 -10.10 3.99 22.48
N PHE A 196 -9.14 4.76 21.95
CA PHE A 196 -8.43 4.43 20.73
C PHE A 196 -6.93 4.37 20.94
N SER A 197 -6.30 3.34 20.40
CA SER A 197 -4.88 3.36 20.07
C SER A 197 -4.66 4.02 18.73
N ALA A 198 -3.61 4.83 18.60
CA ALA A 198 -3.19 5.42 17.33
C ALA A 198 -1.70 5.76 17.35
N ALA A 199 -1.01 5.54 16.23
CA ALA A 199 0.37 5.93 16.01
C ALA A 199 0.43 7.35 15.41
N GLY A 200 0.46 8.34 16.28
CA GLY A 200 0.48 9.75 15.87
C GLY A 200 1.85 10.23 15.40
N LYS A 201 2.93 9.50 15.69
CA LYS A 201 4.27 9.82 15.22
C LYS A 201 4.39 9.66 13.71
N GLU A 202 3.83 8.62 13.14
CA GLU A 202 3.73 8.39 11.70
C GLU A 202 2.61 9.22 11.06
N GLY A 203 1.58 9.60 11.82
CA GLY A 203 0.47 10.44 11.41
C GLY A 203 -0.60 9.75 10.55
N TRP A 204 -0.21 8.88 9.62
CA TRP A 204 -1.15 8.23 8.71
C TRP A 204 -2.25 7.42 9.43
N PRO A 205 -2.07 6.78 10.60
CA PRO A 205 -3.17 6.11 11.27
C PRO A 205 -4.28 7.05 11.75
N LEU A 206 -3.94 8.33 11.97
CA LEU A 206 -4.90 9.37 12.32
C LEU A 206 -5.63 9.91 11.08
N THR A 207 -4.91 10.13 9.97
CA THR A 207 -5.54 10.63 8.74
C THR A 207 -6.49 9.61 8.11
N ARG A 208 -6.28 8.29 8.35
CA ARG A 208 -7.20 7.23 7.94
C ARG A 208 -8.59 7.37 8.58
N LEU A 209 -8.66 7.85 9.81
CA LEU A 209 -9.94 8.15 10.45
C LEU A 209 -10.67 9.30 9.73
N ILE A 210 -9.92 10.31 9.23
CA ILE A 210 -10.49 11.41 8.45
C ILE A 210 -11.13 10.88 7.18
N SER A 211 -10.43 10.03 6.41
CA SER A 211 -11.02 9.43 5.21
C SER A 211 -12.19 8.51 5.54
N GLY A 212 -12.12 7.78 6.65
CA GLY A 212 -13.24 6.98 7.13
C GLY A 212 -14.51 7.81 7.31
N TYR A 213 -14.42 8.95 8.00
CA TYR A 213 -15.53 9.88 8.17
C TYR A 213 -15.96 10.48 6.82
N LEU A 214 -15.00 10.94 6.02
CA LEU A 214 -15.24 11.61 4.75
C LEU A 214 -16.06 10.76 3.79
N TYR A 215 -15.72 9.47 3.66
CA TYR A 215 -16.46 8.54 2.80
C TYR A 215 -17.87 8.27 3.31
N ARG A 216 -18.11 8.31 4.62
CA ARG A 216 -19.46 8.19 5.18
C ARG A 216 -20.27 9.45 4.96
N GLU A 217 -19.66 10.63 5.03
CA GLU A 217 -20.33 11.91 4.80
C GLU A 217 -20.64 12.14 3.31
N LEU A 218 -19.66 11.97 2.42
CA LEU A 218 -19.74 12.40 1.01
C LEU A 218 -19.91 11.26 -0.01
N GLY A 219 -19.66 10.02 0.41
CA GLY A 219 -19.68 8.85 -0.48
C GLY A 219 -18.28 8.44 -0.96
N PRO A 220 -18.19 7.32 -1.72
CA PRO A 220 -16.92 6.63 -2.02
C PRO A 220 -15.97 7.42 -2.93
N ASP A 221 -16.48 8.37 -3.71
CA ASP A 221 -15.70 9.12 -4.69
C ASP A 221 -15.18 10.47 -4.16
N ALA A 222 -15.33 10.74 -2.85
CA ALA A 222 -14.99 12.04 -2.25
C ALA A 222 -13.54 12.47 -2.53
N LEU A 223 -12.55 11.61 -2.35
CA LEU A 223 -11.14 11.94 -2.63
C LEU A 223 -10.82 11.94 -4.13
N GLN A 224 -11.54 11.15 -4.93
CA GLN A 224 -11.42 11.21 -6.39
C GLN A 224 -11.90 12.57 -6.92
N ALA A 225 -12.97 13.14 -6.35
CA ALA A 225 -13.45 14.47 -6.69
C ALA A 225 -12.38 15.57 -6.44
N VAL A 226 -11.58 15.43 -5.37
CA VAL A 226 -10.44 16.33 -5.10
C VAL A 226 -9.34 16.12 -6.14
N ALA A 227 -8.96 14.90 -6.44
CA ALA A 227 -7.95 14.58 -7.44
C ALA A 227 -8.32 15.06 -8.86
N ASP A 228 -9.63 15.04 -9.17
CA ASP A 228 -10.18 15.55 -10.44
C ASP A 228 -10.34 17.09 -10.46
N GLY A 229 -10.05 17.78 -9.38
CA GLY A 229 -10.26 19.22 -9.25
C GLY A 229 -11.73 19.66 -9.15
N LYS A 230 -12.65 18.72 -8.90
CA LYS A 230 -14.10 18.97 -8.77
C LYS A 230 -14.50 19.42 -7.35
N ALA A 231 -13.64 19.20 -6.38
CA ALA A 231 -13.78 19.60 -4.97
C ALA A 231 -12.42 20.01 -4.43
N LYS A 232 -12.43 20.67 -3.27
CA LYS A 232 -11.21 21.05 -2.54
C LYS A 232 -11.28 20.51 -1.11
N LEU A 233 -10.13 20.15 -0.53
CA LEU A 233 -10.06 19.77 0.88
C LEU A 233 -10.51 20.90 1.82
N THR A 234 -10.51 22.14 1.33
CA THR A 234 -10.99 23.33 2.05
C THR A 234 -12.49 23.52 2.02
N ASP A 235 -13.22 22.73 1.26
CA ASP A 235 -14.68 22.81 1.24
C ASP A 235 -15.27 22.40 2.62
N PRO A 236 -16.39 22.98 3.04
CA PRO A 236 -16.90 22.82 4.40
C PRO A 236 -17.06 21.38 4.85
N GLU A 237 -17.53 20.50 3.96
CA GLU A 237 -17.77 19.09 4.27
C GLU A 237 -16.48 18.30 4.49
N TYR A 238 -15.40 18.67 3.78
CA TYR A 238 -14.06 18.07 3.97
C TYR A 238 -13.44 18.55 5.28
N VAL A 239 -13.56 19.86 5.57
CA VAL A 239 -13.11 20.41 6.86
C VAL A 239 -13.88 19.79 8.02
N LYS A 240 -15.20 19.52 7.86
CA LYS A 240 -16.03 18.81 8.86
C LYS A 240 -15.45 17.43 9.19
N ALA A 241 -14.96 16.68 8.21
CA ALA A 241 -14.35 15.37 8.45
C ALA A 241 -13.07 15.47 9.31
N ALA A 242 -12.19 16.43 9.01
CA ALA A 242 -11.01 16.67 9.85
C ALA A 242 -11.41 17.15 11.27
N GLN A 243 -12.45 18.00 11.38
CA GLN A 243 -12.95 18.49 12.67
C GLN A 243 -13.49 17.34 13.52
N ALA A 244 -14.22 16.39 12.94
CA ALA A 244 -14.73 15.23 13.65
C ALA A 244 -13.61 14.43 14.34
N ILE A 245 -12.46 14.25 13.67
CA ILE A 245 -11.32 13.55 14.25
C ILE A 245 -10.54 14.43 15.24
N ALA A 246 -10.42 15.72 14.98
CA ALA A 246 -9.86 16.67 15.95
C ALA A 246 -10.66 16.65 17.27
N ASP A 247 -11.99 16.55 17.20
CA ASP A 247 -12.87 16.50 18.37
C ASP A 247 -12.67 15.21 19.19
N LEU A 248 -12.40 14.05 18.57
CA LEU A 248 -11.98 12.83 19.27
C LEU A 248 -10.68 13.07 20.06
N GLY A 249 -9.72 13.75 19.44
CA GLY A 249 -8.46 14.12 20.07
C GLY A 249 -8.64 15.09 21.23
N LYS A 250 -9.39 16.18 21.03
CA LYS A 250 -9.74 17.17 22.05
C LYS A 250 -10.48 16.55 23.22
N ALA A 251 -11.34 15.56 22.96
CA ALA A 251 -11.99 14.77 23.99
C ALA A 251 -11.04 13.82 24.73
N GLY A 252 -9.77 13.69 24.27
CA GLY A 252 -8.75 12.85 24.88
C GLY A 252 -8.94 11.36 24.64
N TYR A 253 -9.61 10.98 23.55
CA TYR A 253 -9.93 9.58 23.27
C TYR A 253 -8.73 8.79 22.71
N PHE A 254 -7.67 9.45 22.25
CA PHE A 254 -6.39 8.83 21.85
C PHE A 254 -5.38 8.69 23.02
N GLY A 255 -5.80 9.04 24.25
CA GLY A 255 -4.89 9.06 25.40
C GLY A 255 -3.91 10.26 25.36
N LYS A 256 -2.92 10.23 26.28
CA LYS A 256 -1.91 11.29 26.37
C LYS A 256 -0.74 11.02 25.44
N GLY A 257 -0.21 12.09 24.82
CA GLY A 257 1.04 12.01 24.06
C GLY A 257 0.94 11.25 22.74
N VAL A 258 -0.25 11.21 22.12
CA VAL A 258 -0.47 10.46 20.86
C VAL A 258 0.57 10.77 19.78
N GLY A 259 1.04 12.03 19.67
CA GLY A 259 2.05 12.44 18.69
C GLY A 259 3.46 11.83 18.87
N SER A 260 3.72 11.18 19.99
CA SER A 260 4.99 10.46 20.24
C SER A 260 4.84 8.94 20.23
N ILE A 261 3.62 8.44 20.04
CA ILE A 261 3.35 7.00 19.91
C ILE A 261 3.71 6.59 18.49
N ASP A 262 4.69 5.69 18.37
CA ASP A 262 5.04 5.05 17.11
C ASP A 262 4.13 3.85 16.80
N TYR A 263 4.28 3.33 15.57
CA TYR A 263 3.46 2.26 15.05
C TYR A 263 3.42 1.04 15.97
N ASP A 264 4.60 0.50 16.33
CA ASP A 264 4.71 -0.70 17.16
C ASP A 264 4.09 -0.49 18.55
N THR A 265 4.31 0.68 19.15
CA THR A 265 3.69 1.04 20.43
C THR A 265 2.17 1.12 20.30
N GLY A 266 1.65 1.70 19.22
CA GLY A 266 0.22 1.75 18.92
C GLY A 266 -0.40 0.36 18.81
N VAL A 267 0.22 -0.54 18.04
CA VAL A 267 -0.18 -1.96 17.92
C VAL A 267 -0.19 -2.63 19.29
N GLN A 268 0.89 -2.48 20.07
CA GLN A 268 1.03 -3.10 21.39
C GLN A 268 0.01 -2.58 22.41
N GLN A 269 -0.39 -1.31 22.35
CA GLN A 269 -1.45 -0.78 23.23
C GLN A 269 -2.77 -1.50 23.00
N PHE A 270 -3.12 -1.79 21.76
CA PHE A 270 -4.32 -2.58 21.44
C PHE A 270 -4.16 -4.04 21.83
N LEU A 271 -3.09 -4.72 21.41
CA LEU A 271 -2.84 -6.14 21.65
C LEU A 271 -2.73 -6.51 23.15
N THR A 272 -2.34 -5.55 23.99
CA THR A 272 -2.28 -5.73 25.45
C THR A 272 -3.54 -5.30 26.20
N GLY A 273 -4.54 -4.81 25.48
CA GLY A 273 -5.83 -4.36 26.05
C GLY A 273 -5.75 -3.02 26.78
N LYS A 274 -4.69 -2.22 26.58
CA LYS A 274 -4.59 -0.86 27.12
C LYS A 274 -5.50 0.12 26.37
N ALA A 275 -5.82 -0.18 25.11
CA ALA A 275 -6.81 0.55 24.33
C ALA A 275 -7.91 -0.40 23.85
N ALA A 276 -9.14 0.11 23.76
CA ALA A 276 -10.30 -0.68 23.41
C ALA A 276 -10.54 -0.81 21.92
N MET A 277 -10.14 0.18 21.12
CA MET A 277 -10.34 0.26 19.67
C MET A 277 -9.05 0.70 18.98
N PHE A 278 -8.92 0.31 17.70
CA PHE A 278 -7.72 0.58 16.89
C PHE A 278 -8.11 0.65 15.42
N TYR A 279 -8.00 1.81 14.77
CA TYR A 279 -8.19 1.88 13.33
C TYR A 279 -6.93 1.39 12.63
N MET A 280 -7.05 0.29 11.88
CA MET A 280 -5.91 -0.35 11.24
C MET A 280 -6.39 -1.24 10.08
N GLY A 281 -5.44 -1.68 9.26
CA GLY A 281 -5.71 -2.61 8.18
C GLY A 281 -5.52 -4.08 8.56
N SER A 282 -6.04 -4.95 7.69
CA SER A 282 -5.96 -6.40 7.88
C SER A 282 -4.55 -6.99 7.71
N TRP A 283 -3.54 -6.20 7.39
CA TRP A 283 -2.12 -6.61 7.48
C TRP A 283 -1.69 -6.96 8.90
N GLU A 284 -2.44 -6.51 9.94
CA GLU A 284 -2.20 -6.88 11.34
C GLU A 284 -2.76 -8.26 11.73
N LEU A 285 -3.39 -9.00 10.82
CA LEU A 285 -3.95 -10.32 11.12
C LEU A 285 -2.90 -11.29 11.68
N GLY A 286 -1.66 -11.19 11.23
CA GLY A 286 -0.55 -11.96 11.77
C GLY A 286 -0.38 -11.73 13.27
N ASP A 287 -0.31 -10.48 13.69
CA ASP A 287 -0.14 -10.09 15.10
C ASP A 287 -1.41 -10.34 15.93
N PHE A 288 -2.59 -10.14 15.34
CA PHE A 288 -3.85 -10.47 16.02
C PHE A 288 -3.99 -11.98 16.31
N ASN A 289 -3.46 -12.83 15.45
CA ASN A 289 -3.51 -14.28 15.61
C ASN A 289 -2.33 -14.84 16.44
N ASP A 290 -1.26 -14.08 16.61
CA ASP A 290 -0.07 -14.49 17.36
C ASP A 290 -0.32 -14.47 18.89
N LYS A 291 -0.43 -15.64 19.50
CA LYS A 291 -0.64 -15.80 20.95
C LYS A 291 0.50 -15.22 21.80
N THR A 292 1.69 -15.04 21.23
CA THR A 292 2.84 -14.46 21.94
C THR A 292 2.74 -12.94 22.02
N LYS A 293 2.14 -12.28 21.03
CA LYS A 293 1.95 -10.84 20.94
C LYS A 293 0.58 -10.41 21.48
N ASN A 294 -0.48 -11.05 21.03
CA ASN A 294 -1.87 -10.71 21.36
C ASN A 294 -2.28 -11.27 22.72
N LYS A 295 -2.24 -10.42 23.76
CA LYS A 295 -2.61 -10.78 25.14
C LYS A 295 -4.12 -10.75 25.39
N ILE A 296 -4.90 -10.09 24.53
CA ILE A 296 -6.37 -10.13 24.66
C ILE A 296 -6.95 -11.43 24.06
N GLY A 297 -6.20 -12.12 23.20
CA GLY A 297 -6.58 -13.35 22.49
C GLY A 297 -7.34 -13.07 21.20
N ALA A 298 -7.03 -13.83 20.13
CA ALA A 298 -7.60 -13.64 18.79
C ALA A 298 -9.15 -13.65 18.78
N ASP A 299 -9.78 -14.54 19.55
CA ASP A 299 -11.24 -14.64 19.63
C ASP A 299 -11.91 -13.40 20.21
N ASN A 300 -11.13 -12.56 20.91
CA ASN A 300 -11.60 -11.30 21.52
C ASN A 300 -11.33 -10.08 20.67
N VAL A 301 -10.66 -10.23 19.51
CA VAL A 301 -10.55 -9.19 18.51
C VAL A 301 -11.80 -9.24 17.63
N GLY A 302 -12.45 -8.09 17.45
CA GLY A 302 -13.52 -7.90 16.48
C GLY A 302 -13.14 -6.87 15.44
N PHE A 303 -13.78 -6.92 14.29
CA PHE A 303 -13.64 -5.94 13.20
C PHE A 303 -14.99 -5.31 12.90
N MET A 304 -15.00 -4.00 12.73
CA MET A 304 -16.15 -3.25 12.21
C MET A 304 -15.67 -2.24 11.15
N PRO A 305 -16.44 -2.05 10.07
CA PRO A 305 -16.22 -0.92 9.17
C PRO A 305 -16.29 0.39 9.93
N PHE A 306 -15.70 1.47 9.37
CA PHE A 306 -15.93 2.80 9.95
C PHE A 306 -17.43 3.07 9.95
N PRO A 307 -18.02 3.49 11.09
CA PRO A 307 -19.47 3.64 11.25
C PRO A 307 -20.06 4.70 10.30
N THR A 308 -21.36 4.58 10.02
CA THR A 308 -22.08 5.55 9.18
C THR A 308 -22.20 6.91 9.87
N VAL A 309 -22.27 7.98 9.08
CA VAL A 309 -22.51 9.34 9.56
C VAL A 309 -23.97 9.69 9.28
N SER A 310 -24.67 10.25 10.27
CA SER A 310 -26.08 10.63 10.14
C SER A 310 -26.27 11.65 9.01
N GLY A 311 -27.17 11.35 8.06
CA GLY A 311 -27.39 12.17 6.87
C GLY A 311 -26.30 12.06 5.79
N GLY A 312 -25.28 11.26 6.02
CA GLY A 312 -24.21 11.03 5.06
C GLY A 312 -24.63 10.15 3.87
N LYS A 313 -23.85 10.20 2.78
CA LYS A 313 -24.13 9.52 1.50
C LYS A 313 -23.48 8.13 1.39
N GLY A 314 -22.51 7.84 2.26
CA GLY A 314 -21.76 6.58 2.22
C GLY A 314 -22.36 5.50 3.11
N SER A 315 -22.12 4.25 2.78
CA SER A 315 -22.60 3.06 3.48
C SER A 315 -21.47 2.24 4.12
N ALA A 316 -21.78 1.38 5.09
CA ALA A 316 -20.80 0.61 5.85
C ALA A 316 -20.12 -0.50 5.01
N ASP A 317 -20.71 -0.92 3.91
CA ASP A 317 -20.17 -1.91 2.96
C ASP A 317 -19.11 -1.33 2.00
N GLN A 318 -18.98 0.00 1.96
CA GLN A 318 -17.90 0.69 1.26
C GLN A 318 -16.67 0.72 2.17
N ILE A 319 -15.77 -0.25 2.00
CA ILE A 319 -14.65 -0.47 2.91
C ILE A 319 -13.36 0.08 2.28
N PRO A 320 -12.57 0.88 3.02
CA PRO A 320 -11.24 1.27 2.56
C PRO A 320 -10.37 0.04 2.33
N ALA A 321 -9.70 -0.01 1.17
CA ALA A 321 -8.83 -1.11 0.81
C ALA A 321 -7.56 -0.64 0.11
N ASN A 322 -6.51 -1.44 0.22
CA ASN A 322 -5.26 -1.23 -0.48
C ASN A 322 -4.68 -2.57 -0.96
N VAL A 323 -3.75 -2.49 -1.88
CA VAL A 323 -3.06 -3.67 -2.45
C VAL A 323 -1.67 -3.88 -1.83
N GLY A 324 -1.48 -3.41 -0.60
CA GLY A 324 -0.19 -3.48 0.10
C GLY A 324 0.89 -2.71 -0.65
N LEU A 325 2.04 -3.36 -0.83
CA LEU A 325 3.15 -2.86 -1.64
C LEU A 325 3.13 -3.57 -3.01
N PRO A 326 2.38 -3.04 -3.98
CA PRO A 326 2.12 -3.72 -5.24
C PRO A 326 3.37 -3.77 -6.13
N VAL A 327 3.35 -4.69 -7.10
CA VAL A 327 4.49 -4.96 -7.98
C VAL A 327 4.05 -4.80 -9.42
N ALA A 328 4.73 -3.94 -10.17
CA ALA A 328 4.55 -3.78 -11.61
C ALA A 328 5.40 -4.79 -12.39
N VAL A 329 5.04 -5.03 -13.65
CA VAL A 329 5.78 -5.90 -14.57
C VAL A 329 6.32 -5.07 -15.74
N SER A 330 7.58 -5.28 -16.12
CA SER A 330 8.20 -4.60 -17.24
C SER A 330 7.64 -5.10 -18.57
N ALA A 331 7.13 -4.18 -19.39
CA ALA A 331 6.64 -4.50 -20.73
C ALA A 331 7.76 -5.08 -21.61
N LYS A 332 8.98 -4.53 -21.52
CA LYS A 332 10.15 -4.97 -22.29
C LYS A 332 10.65 -6.36 -21.88
N ALA A 333 10.58 -6.68 -20.59
CA ALA A 333 11.06 -7.97 -20.08
C ALA A 333 10.05 -9.12 -20.31
N TYR A 334 8.82 -8.80 -20.71
CA TYR A 334 7.78 -9.79 -20.93
C TYR A 334 8.11 -10.73 -22.10
N ASN A 335 7.94 -12.03 -21.88
CA ASN A 335 8.01 -13.09 -22.88
C ASN A 335 7.15 -14.29 -22.40
N ALA A 336 7.06 -15.35 -23.19
CA ALA A 336 6.25 -16.52 -22.87
C ALA A 336 6.59 -17.12 -21.49
N LYS A 337 7.88 -17.25 -21.14
CA LYS A 337 8.30 -17.79 -19.82
C LYS A 337 7.88 -16.90 -18.65
N VAL A 338 7.90 -15.57 -18.84
CA VAL A 338 7.35 -14.62 -17.86
C VAL A 338 5.83 -14.80 -17.74
N GLY A 339 5.14 -14.99 -18.87
CA GLY A 339 3.70 -15.31 -18.88
C GLY A 339 3.38 -16.60 -18.10
N ASP A 340 4.18 -17.65 -18.28
CA ASP A 340 4.03 -18.92 -17.53
C ASP A 340 4.18 -18.70 -16.02
N TRP A 341 5.14 -17.87 -15.61
CA TRP A 341 5.30 -17.46 -14.20
C TRP A 341 4.11 -16.68 -13.68
N LEU A 342 3.61 -15.68 -14.43
CA LEU A 342 2.44 -14.89 -14.05
C LEU A 342 1.20 -15.79 -13.92
N SER A 343 1.02 -16.73 -14.85
CA SER A 343 -0.08 -17.71 -14.81
C SER A 343 0.01 -18.63 -13.60
N CYS A 344 1.20 -19.17 -13.31
CA CYS A 344 1.40 -20.01 -12.13
C CYS A 344 1.14 -19.24 -10.84
N THR A 345 1.65 -18.03 -10.74
CA THR A 345 1.45 -17.15 -9.59
C THR A 345 -0.03 -16.84 -9.39
N ALA A 346 -0.75 -16.43 -10.43
CA ALA A 346 -2.17 -16.09 -10.33
C ALA A 346 -3.02 -17.26 -9.80
N LYS A 347 -2.68 -18.50 -10.19
CA LYS A 347 -3.41 -19.70 -9.77
C LYS A 347 -3.12 -20.16 -8.35
N ASN A 348 -1.91 -19.92 -7.82
CA ASN A 348 -1.44 -20.57 -6.59
C ASN A 348 -1.16 -19.61 -5.44
N TYR A 349 -0.84 -18.34 -5.73
CA TYR A 349 -0.43 -17.38 -4.71
C TYR A 349 -1.51 -17.14 -3.64
N GLY A 350 -2.78 -17.05 -4.05
CA GLY A 350 -3.88 -16.75 -3.13
C GLY A 350 -4.05 -17.76 -2.01
N ALA A 351 -3.98 -19.06 -2.32
CA ALA A 351 -4.05 -20.13 -1.33
C ALA A 351 -2.76 -20.23 -0.51
N GLY A 352 -1.59 -20.12 -1.17
CA GLY A 352 -0.29 -20.21 -0.52
C GLY A 352 -0.09 -19.10 0.50
N SER A 353 -0.34 -17.84 0.15
CA SER A 353 -0.17 -16.71 1.06
C SER A 353 -1.08 -16.78 2.30
N LEU A 354 -2.31 -17.34 2.16
CA LEU A 354 -3.18 -17.59 3.31
C LEU A 354 -2.64 -18.71 4.19
N LYS A 355 -2.25 -19.84 3.57
CA LYS A 355 -1.79 -21.03 4.29
C LYS A 355 -0.46 -20.79 5.01
N ASP A 356 0.51 -20.23 4.29
CA ASP A 356 1.90 -20.18 4.74
C ASP A 356 2.22 -18.89 5.51
N GLN A 357 1.51 -17.80 5.19
CA GLN A 357 1.78 -16.46 5.74
C GLN A 357 0.59 -15.87 6.52
N GLY A 358 -0.59 -16.50 6.49
CA GLY A 358 -1.81 -15.94 7.08
C GLY A 358 -2.26 -14.63 6.44
N THR A 359 -1.77 -14.34 5.21
CA THR A 359 -1.97 -13.05 4.54
C THR A 359 -2.94 -13.19 3.38
N ILE A 360 -3.90 -12.26 3.31
CA ILE A 360 -4.84 -12.18 2.22
C ILE A 360 -4.21 -11.40 1.06
N SER A 361 -4.39 -11.93 -0.16
CA SER A 361 -3.91 -11.30 -1.38
C SER A 361 -5.08 -10.93 -2.31
N GLY A 362 -4.78 -10.17 -3.36
CA GLY A 362 -5.75 -9.90 -4.42
C GLY A 362 -6.03 -11.08 -5.34
N PHE A 363 -5.40 -12.23 -5.13
CA PHE A 363 -5.68 -13.47 -5.85
C PHE A 363 -6.74 -14.30 -5.11
N LYS A 364 -7.64 -14.95 -5.85
CA LYS A 364 -8.61 -15.86 -5.24
C LYS A 364 -7.90 -17.05 -4.59
N PRO A 365 -8.22 -17.38 -3.34
CA PRO A 365 -7.62 -18.54 -2.66
C PRO A 365 -8.23 -19.84 -3.19
N LYS A 366 -7.70 -20.36 -4.30
CA LYS A 366 -8.10 -21.63 -4.88
C LYS A 366 -7.20 -22.75 -4.37
N GLY A 367 -7.78 -23.85 -3.87
CA GLY A 367 -7.05 -25.01 -3.37
C GLY A 367 -6.98 -25.04 -1.85
N ASP A 368 -5.91 -25.65 -1.32
CA ASP A 368 -5.72 -25.85 0.12
C ASP A 368 -5.21 -24.55 0.79
N THR A 369 -6.07 -23.93 1.57
CA THR A 369 -5.74 -22.74 2.39
C THR A 369 -5.37 -23.10 3.83
N GLY A 370 -5.36 -24.39 4.17
CA GLY A 370 -5.27 -24.82 5.57
C GLY A 370 -6.51 -24.42 6.38
N THR A 371 -6.44 -24.60 7.69
CA THR A 371 -7.47 -24.13 8.62
C THR A 371 -7.17 -22.67 8.98
N LEU A 372 -7.95 -21.76 8.48
CA LEU A 372 -7.76 -20.33 8.77
C LEU A 372 -8.20 -20.00 10.21
N PRO A 373 -7.47 -19.11 10.90
CA PRO A 373 -7.96 -18.52 12.13
C PRO A 373 -9.32 -17.81 11.88
N PRO A 374 -10.27 -17.90 12.84
CA PRO A 374 -11.63 -17.35 12.65
C PRO A 374 -11.65 -15.88 12.22
N LEU A 375 -10.74 -15.08 12.76
CA LEU A 375 -10.62 -13.65 12.39
C LEU A 375 -10.15 -13.47 10.94
N THR A 376 -9.17 -14.26 10.48
CA THR A 376 -8.70 -14.26 9.09
C THR A 376 -9.83 -14.68 8.14
N GLN A 377 -10.58 -15.73 8.50
CA GLN A 377 -11.74 -16.18 7.73
C GLN A 377 -12.80 -15.07 7.63
N GLN A 378 -13.12 -14.39 8.73
CA GLN A 378 -14.06 -13.26 8.74
C GLN A 378 -13.62 -12.15 7.76
N VAL A 379 -12.34 -11.79 7.77
CA VAL A 379 -11.80 -10.77 6.86
C VAL A 379 -11.84 -11.23 5.41
N GLN A 380 -11.45 -12.49 5.13
CA GLN A 380 -11.52 -13.08 3.79
C GLN A 380 -12.96 -13.09 3.25
N ASP A 381 -13.92 -13.45 4.09
CA ASP A 381 -15.35 -13.43 3.73
C ASP A 381 -15.86 -12.00 3.47
N THR A 382 -15.36 -11.04 4.23
CA THR A 382 -15.68 -9.62 4.00
C THR A 382 -15.14 -9.15 2.66
N ILE A 383 -13.87 -9.44 2.36
CA ILE A 383 -13.24 -9.07 1.08
C ILE A 383 -13.97 -9.71 -0.10
N SER A 384 -14.31 -11.00 0.00
CA SER A 384 -14.99 -11.71 -1.09
C SER A 384 -16.40 -11.18 -1.40
N LYS A 385 -17.05 -10.53 -0.43
CA LYS A 385 -18.36 -9.88 -0.59
C LYS A 385 -18.25 -8.41 -1.00
N THR A 386 -17.07 -7.80 -0.84
CA THR A 386 -16.86 -6.39 -1.16
C THR A 386 -16.73 -6.20 -2.67
N THR A 387 -17.62 -5.45 -3.27
CA THR A 387 -17.58 -5.11 -4.70
C THR A 387 -17.07 -3.70 -4.95
N THR A 388 -17.14 -2.83 -3.95
CA THR A 388 -16.70 -1.43 -4.01
C THR A 388 -15.76 -1.14 -2.86
N SER A 389 -14.52 -0.79 -3.16
CA SER A 389 -13.55 -0.30 -2.19
C SER A 389 -13.39 1.20 -2.30
N THR A 390 -13.11 1.85 -1.17
CA THR A 390 -12.66 3.23 -1.12
C THR A 390 -11.15 3.29 -0.92
N LEU A 391 -10.56 4.45 -1.13
CA LEU A 391 -9.13 4.65 -0.96
C LEU A 391 -8.82 5.22 0.44
N TRP A 392 -7.56 5.27 0.81
CA TRP A 392 -7.13 5.97 2.03
C TRP A 392 -6.91 7.46 1.76
N PHE A 393 -6.74 8.26 2.81
CA PHE A 393 -6.74 9.72 2.72
C PHE A 393 -5.72 10.27 1.71
N GLU A 394 -4.51 9.75 1.73
CA GLU A 394 -3.40 10.24 0.89
C GLU A 394 -3.26 9.51 -0.47
N ALA A 395 -4.14 8.55 -0.76
CA ALA A 395 -3.98 7.66 -1.91
C ALA A 395 -3.76 8.36 -3.27
N LEU A 396 -4.33 9.55 -3.42
CA LEU A 396 -4.30 10.33 -4.65
C LEU A 396 -3.52 11.65 -4.50
N PHE A 397 -2.84 11.86 -3.37
CA PHE A 397 -2.06 13.06 -3.12
C PHE A 397 -0.68 12.98 -3.79
N ASN A 398 -0.08 14.13 -4.05
CA ASN A 398 1.34 14.21 -4.35
C ASN A 398 2.19 13.97 -3.08
N THR A 399 3.48 13.75 -3.23
CA THR A 399 4.39 13.43 -2.12
C THR A 399 4.36 14.48 -1.02
N LYS A 400 4.38 15.77 -1.40
CA LYS A 400 4.42 16.87 -0.44
C LYS A 400 3.13 16.97 0.37
N ALA A 401 1.97 16.89 -0.27
CA ALA A 401 0.68 16.88 0.40
C ALA A 401 0.53 15.68 1.35
N THR A 402 1.08 14.52 0.96
CA THR A 402 1.13 13.32 1.81
C THR A 402 1.96 13.58 3.08
N GLU A 403 3.18 14.10 2.94
CA GLU A 403 4.03 14.45 4.08
C GLU A 403 3.38 15.50 4.99
N THR A 404 2.77 16.53 4.39
CA THR A 404 2.06 17.57 5.13
C THR A 404 0.89 17.02 5.92
N SER A 405 0.11 16.11 5.33
CA SER A 405 -1.02 15.48 6.02
C SER A 405 -0.57 14.67 7.23
N GLN A 406 0.45 13.83 7.05
CA GLN A 406 0.96 12.94 8.09
C GLN A 406 1.64 13.72 9.23
N THR A 407 2.52 14.68 8.90
CA THR A 407 3.23 15.49 9.88
C THR A 407 2.28 16.35 10.73
N ASN A 408 1.16 16.80 10.15
CA ASN A 408 0.20 17.66 10.84
C ASN A 408 -0.98 16.90 11.48
N ALA A 409 -1.03 15.56 11.37
CA ALA A 409 -2.11 14.78 11.97
C ALA A 409 -2.10 14.82 13.51
N ALA A 410 -0.93 14.69 14.15
CA ALA A 410 -0.80 14.84 15.60
C ALA A 410 -1.11 16.27 16.09
N PRO A 411 -0.61 17.35 15.48
CA PRO A 411 -1.06 18.71 15.73
C PRO A 411 -2.57 18.93 15.64
N LEU A 412 -3.24 18.30 14.67
CA LEU A 412 -4.70 18.35 14.54
C LEU A 412 -5.40 17.76 15.77
N VAL A 413 -5.06 16.51 16.14
CA VAL A 413 -5.76 15.81 17.23
C VAL A 413 -5.37 16.31 18.63
N ASN A 414 -4.20 16.92 18.81
CA ASN A 414 -3.84 17.55 20.09
C ASN A 414 -4.35 18.99 20.23
N GLY A 415 -4.99 19.54 19.19
CA GLY A 415 -5.60 20.86 19.17
C GLY A 415 -4.66 22.03 18.93
N SER A 416 -3.38 21.79 18.58
CA SER A 416 -2.42 22.85 18.22
C SER A 416 -2.58 23.33 16.78
N LEU A 417 -3.33 22.61 15.94
CA LEU A 417 -3.67 22.99 14.58
C LEU A 417 -5.19 22.83 14.39
N SER A 418 -5.84 23.84 13.79
CA SER A 418 -7.27 23.76 13.47
C SER A 418 -7.53 22.81 12.29
N ALA A 419 -8.72 22.22 12.21
CA ALA A 419 -9.12 21.40 11.06
C ALA A 419 -9.09 22.17 9.74
N LYS A 420 -9.48 23.45 9.77
CA LYS A 420 -9.41 24.34 8.61
C LYS A 420 -7.98 24.53 8.13
N ASP A 421 -7.06 24.86 9.05
CA ASP A 421 -5.66 25.10 8.70
C ASP A 421 -4.97 23.80 8.26
N PHE A 422 -5.32 22.66 8.87
CA PHE A 422 -4.86 21.34 8.46
C PHE A 422 -5.22 21.07 6.99
N MET A 423 -6.48 21.19 6.62
CA MET A 423 -6.96 20.98 5.26
C MET A 423 -6.40 22.01 4.28
N GLN A 424 -6.26 23.28 4.71
CA GLN A 424 -5.67 24.35 3.87
C GLN A 424 -4.20 24.07 3.54
N LYS A 425 -3.39 23.60 4.49
CA LYS A 425 -1.98 23.25 4.25
C LYS A 425 -1.86 22.17 3.18
N ILE A 426 -2.65 21.10 3.30
CA ILE A 426 -2.63 19.99 2.35
C ILE A 426 -3.10 20.45 0.97
N GLN A 427 -4.20 21.23 0.91
CA GLN A 427 -4.72 21.75 -0.35
C GLN A 427 -3.69 22.65 -1.05
N THR A 428 -2.97 23.47 -0.29
CA THR A 428 -1.90 24.33 -0.85
C THR A 428 -0.79 23.49 -1.50
N ASP A 429 -0.41 22.36 -0.89
CA ASP A 429 0.59 21.48 -1.46
C ASP A 429 0.06 20.67 -2.66
N LEU A 430 -1.23 20.35 -2.69
CA LEU A 430 -1.88 19.75 -3.86
C LEU A 430 -1.94 20.73 -5.05
N ASP A 431 -2.27 21.99 -4.79
CA ASP A 431 -2.40 23.02 -5.83
C ASP A 431 -1.01 23.42 -6.43
N ASN A 432 0.09 23.16 -5.72
CA ASN A 432 1.47 23.51 -6.12
C ASN A 432 2.29 22.32 -6.66
N GLY A 433 1.76 21.14 -6.75
CA GLY A 433 2.42 19.91 -7.26
C GLY A 433 1.73 19.35 -8.47
#